data_bf376eb20dd9fa6da47cc38d764faf33
#
_entry.id   bf376eb20dd9fa6da47cc38d764faf33
#
_cell.length_a   1.000
_cell.length_b   1.000
_cell.length_c   1.000
_cell.angle_alpha   90.00
_cell.angle_beta   90.00
_cell.angle_gamma   90.00
#
_symmetry.space_group_name_H-M   'P 1'
#
loop_
_entity.id
_entity.type
_entity.pdbx_description
1 polymer ?
#
loop_
_entity_poly.entity_id
_entity_poly.type
_entity_poly.pdbx_seq_one_letter_code
_entity_poly.pdbx_strand_id
1 'polypeptide(L)'
;IWISGELGAAALALAHLQGQIPLPAQALVRCAARLHNPSPRVALGLALQGIAQSAIDISDGLVGDLGHILSCSDVAGKIHLDRIPCAPDLLPHLDGLPGKEMMLAGGDDYELCFTAPASYTQAINDIALQLKLPLTAIGEIVSGSGLIILDDRDRPLNLHLKSFDHFA
;
A
#
# COMPACT_ATOMS: atom_id res chain seq x y z
N ILE A 1 -7.91 -2.36 8.37
CA ILE A 1 -7.27 -1.70 7.22
C ILE A 1 -6.79 -2.77 6.27
N TRP A 2 -7.16 -2.67 5.01
CA TRP A 2 -6.86 -3.63 3.94
C TRP A 2 -6.22 -2.93 2.76
N ILE A 3 -5.37 -3.66 2.02
CA ILE A 3 -4.87 -3.23 0.72
C ILE A 3 -5.03 -4.34 -0.31
N SER A 4 -5.17 -3.94 -1.58
CA SER A 4 -5.13 -4.86 -2.72
C SER A 4 -3.72 -5.00 -3.28
N GLY A 5 -3.42 -6.12 -3.92
CA GLY A 5 -2.20 -6.34 -4.70
C GLY A 5 -0.90 -6.25 -3.89
N GLU A 6 0.12 -5.67 -4.50
CA GLU A 6 1.47 -5.51 -3.96
C GLU A 6 1.96 -4.08 -4.22
N LEU A 7 2.75 -3.53 -3.29
CA LEU A 7 3.24 -2.15 -3.34
C LEU A 7 4.72 -2.04 -3.71
N GLY A 8 5.09 -0.87 -4.21
CA GLY A 8 6.46 -0.44 -4.40
C GLY A 8 7.10 -0.82 -5.74
N ALA A 9 6.38 -1.51 -6.63
CA ALA A 9 6.90 -1.86 -7.95
C ALA A 9 7.11 -0.63 -8.83
N ALA A 10 6.17 0.31 -8.83
CA ALA A 10 6.26 1.54 -9.62
C ALA A 10 7.41 2.41 -9.14
N ALA A 11 7.54 2.63 -7.83
CA ALA A 11 8.64 3.39 -7.24
C ALA A 11 10.01 2.76 -7.52
N LEU A 12 10.12 1.43 -7.49
CA LEU A 12 11.37 0.72 -7.82
C LEU A 12 11.75 0.90 -9.30
N ALA A 13 10.77 0.84 -10.22
CA ALA A 13 11.00 1.13 -11.63
C ALA A 13 11.48 2.57 -11.84
N LEU A 14 10.84 3.53 -11.18
CA LEU A 14 11.23 4.93 -11.24
C LEU A 14 12.65 5.15 -10.73
N ALA A 15 13.02 4.55 -9.60
CA ALA A 15 14.38 4.60 -9.05
C ALA A 15 15.43 4.04 -10.03
N HIS A 16 15.09 2.97 -10.75
CA HIS A 16 15.96 2.45 -11.82
C HIS A 16 16.13 3.44 -12.97
N LEU A 17 15.02 4.01 -13.48
CA LEU A 17 15.05 4.98 -14.58
C LEU A 17 15.83 6.25 -14.23
N GLN A 18 15.82 6.62 -12.93
CA GLN A 18 16.63 7.73 -12.40
C GLN A 18 18.09 7.36 -12.11
N GLY A 19 18.50 6.11 -12.36
CA GLY A 19 19.87 5.65 -12.14
C GLY A 19 20.25 5.41 -10.69
N GLN A 20 19.27 5.38 -9.77
CA GLN A 20 19.49 5.20 -8.33
C GLN A 20 19.69 3.72 -7.94
N ILE A 21 18.92 2.82 -8.54
CA ILE A 21 18.97 1.38 -8.28
C ILE A 21 19.03 0.62 -9.59
N PRO A 22 20.09 -0.16 -9.86
CA PRO A 22 20.16 -1.01 -11.04
C PRO A 22 19.24 -2.22 -10.87
N LEU A 23 18.39 -2.50 -11.87
CA LEU A 23 17.55 -3.69 -11.91
C LEU A 23 17.97 -4.61 -13.05
N PRO A 24 17.90 -5.95 -12.86
CA PRO A 24 17.98 -6.91 -13.96
C PRO A 24 16.86 -6.65 -14.99
N ALA A 25 17.12 -6.91 -16.27
CA ALA A 25 16.18 -6.60 -17.36
C ALA A 25 14.76 -7.18 -17.12
N GLN A 26 14.66 -8.41 -16.59
CA GLN A 26 13.36 -9.02 -16.32
C GLN A 26 12.61 -8.36 -15.16
N ALA A 27 13.31 -7.94 -14.11
CA ALA A 27 12.73 -7.19 -13.00
C ALA A 27 12.23 -5.82 -13.49
N LEU A 28 13.05 -5.13 -14.29
CA LEU A 28 12.65 -3.85 -14.89
C LEU A 28 11.37 -3.97 -15.71
N VAL A 29 11.24 -5.00 -16.54
CA VAL A 29 10.03 -5.21 -17.37
C VAL A 29 8.79 -5.35 -16.47
N ARG A 30 8.86 -6.14 -15.38
CA ARG A 30 7.73 -6.31 -14.45
C ARG A 30 7.37 -5.02 -13.73
N CYS A 31 8.37 -4.34 -13.17
CA CYS A 31 8.16 -3.11 -12.40
C CYS A 31 7.73 -1.95 -13.29
N ALA A 32 8.33 -1.78 -14.47
CA ALA A 32 7.97 -0.74 -15.44
C ALA A 32 6.55 -0.92 -15.99
N ALA A 33 6.06 -2.16 -16.10
CA ALA A 33 4.67 -2.42 -16.48
C ALA A 33 3.69 -1.84 -15.44
N ARG A 34 4.03 -1.90 -14.14
CA ARG A 34 3.20 -1.29 -13.07
C ARG A 34 3.23 0.23 -13.13
N LEU A 35 4.39 0.83 -13.38
CA LEU A 35 4.56 2.28 -13.49
C LEU A 35 3.85 2.87 -14.72
N HIS A 36 4.00 2.23 -15.89
CA HIS A 36 3.51 2.79 -17.17
C HIS A 36 2.07 2.38 -17.52
N ASN A 37 1.59 1.28 -16.97
CA ASN A 37 0.26 0.75 -17.26
C ASN A 37 -0.38 0.12 -16.01
N PRO A 38 -0.65 0.92 -14.96
CA PRO A 38 -1.30 0.43 -13.75
C PRO A 38 -2.68 -0.16 -14.06
N SER A 39 -3.09 -1.17 -13.29
CA SER A 39 -4.37 -1.83 -13.48
C SER A 39 -5.42 -1.22 -12.55
N PRO A 40 -6.39 -0.44 -13.04
CA PRO A 40 -7.43 0.15 -12.21
C PRO A 40 -8.25 -0.91 -11.48
N ARG A 41 -8.45 -0.75 -10.18
CA ARG A 41 -9.17 -1.72 -9.32
C ARG A 41 -10.69 -1.50 -9.31
N VAL A 42 -11.28 -1.16 -10.48
CA VAL A 42 -12.71 -0.85 -10.62
C VAL A 42 -13.59 -2.01 -10.17
N ALA A 43 -13.27 -3.24 -10.58
CA ALA A 43 -14.04 -4.42 -10.19
C ALA A 43 -14.04 -4.64 -8.68
N LEU A 44 -12.89 -4.38 -8.01
CA LEU A 44 -12.79 -4.43 -6.55
C LEU A 44 -13.64 -3.33 -5.91
N GLY A 45 -13.53 -2.08 -6.38
CA GLY A 45 -14.33 -0.97 -5.86
C GLY A 45 -15.82 -1.24 -5.91
N LEU A 46 -16.32 -1.85 -7.01
CA LEU A 46 -17.72 -2.25 -7.14
C LEU A 46 -18.08 -3.39 -6.17
N ALA A 47 -17.22 -4.38 -6.00
CA ALA A 47 -17.45 -5.51 -5.10
C ALA A 47 -17.44 -5.10 -3.61
N LEU A 48 -16.74 -4.02 -3.26
CA LEU A 48 -16.67 -3.52 -1.89
C LEU A 48 -17.87 -2.63 -1.48
N GLN A 49 -18.82 -2.35 -2.37
CA GLN A 49 -20.02 -1.59 -2.04
C GLN A 49 -20.82 -2.27 -0.93
N GLY A 50 -21.14 -1.52 0.14
CA GLY A 50 -21.83 -2.04 1.33
C GLY A 50 -20.92 -2.84 2.29
N ILE A 51 -19.63 -3.04 1.97
CA ILE A 51 -18.65 -3.74 2.78
C ILE A 51 -17.61 -2.74 3.33
N ALA A 52 -16.95 -1.99 2.45
CA ALA A 52 -15.98 -0.98 2.86
C ALA A 52 -16.68 0.25 3.46
N GLN A 53 -16.09 0.80 4.52
CA GLN A 53 -16.52 2.07 5.14
C GLN A 53 -15.79 3.26 4.54
N SER A 54 -14.57 3.06 4.07
CA SER A 54 -13.77 4.04 3.33
C SER A 54 -12.87 3.32 2.33
N ALA A 55 -12.53 3.99 1.24
CA ALA A 55 -11.57 3.50 0.26
C ALA A 55 -10.87 4.67 -0.43
N ILE A 56 -9.61 4.48 -0.78
CA ILE A 56 -8.78 5.41 -1.53
C ILE A 56 -7.83 4.60 -2.42
N ASP A 57 -7.46 5.09 -3.58
CA ASP A 57 -6.35 4.53 -4.36
C ASP A 57 -5.01 4.96 -3.76
N ILE A 58 -3.99 4.12 -3.94
CA ILE A 58 -2.63 4.41 -3.51
C ILE A 58 -1.89 5.03 -4.69
N SER A 59 -1.96 6.37 -4.78
CA SER A 59 -1.34 7.19 -5.83
C SER A 59 -0.09 7.93 -5.36
N ASP A 60 -0.09 8.43 -4.12
CA ASP A 60 1.00 9.20 -3.51
C ASP A 60 1.75 8.43 -2.43
N GLY A 61 1.40 7.17 -2.27
CA GLY A 61 1.95 6.22 -1.33
C GLY A 61 1.04 5.90 -0.15
N LEU A 62 1.13 4.66 0.34
CA LEU A 62 0.25 4.13 1.37
C LEU A 62 0.12 5.04 2.60
N VAL A 63 1.22 5.60 3.09
CA VAL A 63 1.22 6.44 4.31
C VAL A 63 0.44 7.73 4.08
N GLY A 64 0.63 8.38 2.93
CA GLY A 64 -0.08 9.60 2.55
C GLY A 64 -1.58 9.34 2.38
N ASP A 65 -1.91 8.39 1.53
CA ASP A 65 -3.30 8.10 1.14
C ASP A 65 -4.12 7.54 2.31
N LEU A 66 -3.56 6.59 3.09
CA LEU A 66 -4.20 6.16 4.34
C LEU A 66 -4.34 7.31 5.35
N GLY A 67 -3.33 8.20 5.42
CA GLY A 67 -3.38 9.40 6.24
C GLY A 67 -4.59 10.29 5.93
N HIS A 68 -4.98 10.41 4.66
CA HIS A 68 -6.20 11.12 4.25
C HIS A 68 -7.47 10.45 4.80
N ILE A 69 -7.60 9.12 4.70
CA ILE A 69 -8.73 8.38 5.30
C ILE A 69 -8.80 8.66 6.80
N LEU A 70 -7.67 8.54 7.51
CA LEU A 70 -7.61 8.69 8.96
C LEU A 70 -8.00 10.12 9.40
N SER A 71 -7.44 11.13 8.72
CA SER A 71 -7.72 12.54 9.01
C SER A 71 -9.17 12.91 8.74
N CYS A 72 -9.73 12.49 7.58
CA CYS A 72 -11.12 12.77 7.24
C CYS A 72 -12.14 12.07 8.14
N SER A 73 -11.72 10.97 8.81
CA SER A 73 -12.57 10.18 9.69
C SER A 73 -12.34 10.47 11.19
N ASP A 74 -11.40 11.35 11.53
CA ASP A 74 -10.99 11.69 12.90
C ASP A 74 -10.65 10.46 13.74
N VAL A 75 -9.80 9.58 13.17
CA VAL A 75 -9.34 8.33 13.79
C VAL A 75 -7.84 8.15 13.61
N ALA A 76 -7.26 7.20 14.35
CA ALA A 76 -5.89 6.74 14.15
C ALA A 76 -5.87 5.37 13.46
N GLY A 77 -4.74 5.05 12.82
CA GLY A 77 -4.46 3.75 12.23
C GLY A 77 -3.21 3.11 12.84
N LYS A 78 -3.24 1.78 12.96
CA LYS A 78 -2.05 0.97 13.22
C LYS A 78 -1.88 0.00 12.07
N ILE A 79 -0.71 -0.03 11.44
CA ILE A 79 -0.37 -1.00 10.39
C ILE A 79 0.91 -1.74 10.75
N HIS A 80 0.99 -3.01 10.34
CA HIS A 80 2.15 -3.86 10.56
C HIS A 80 2.99 -3.91 9.28
N LEU A 81 4.25 -3.47 9.37
CA LEU A 81 5.15 -3.39 8.23
C LEU A 81 5.34 -4.74 7.53
N ASP A 82 5.46 -5.81 8.31
CA ASP A 82 5.65 -7.18 7.84
C ASP A 82 4.42 -7.80 7.15
N ARG A 83 3.23 -7.18 7.31
CA ARG A 83 1.99 -7.61 6.64
C ARG A 83 1.73 -6.90 5.32
N ILE A 84 2.47 -5.85 5.01
CA ILE A 84 2.27 -5.10 3.77
C ILE A 84 2.83 -5.93 2.62
N PRO A 85 1.99 -6.35 1.63
CA PRO A 85 2.48 -7.07 0.48
C PRO A 85 3.40 -6.17 -0.35
N CYS A 86 4.60 -6.66 -0.58
CA CYS A 86 5.65 -5.98 -1.31
C CYS A 86 5.89 -6.66 -2.65
N ALA A 87 6.12 -5.87 -3.69
CA ALA A 87 6.53 -6.41 -4.99
C ALA A 87 7.78 -7.29 -4.84
N PRO A 88 7.81 -8.51 -5.43
CA PRO A 88 8.91 -9.46 -5.24
C PRO A 88 10.28 -8.89 -5.60
N ASP A 89 10.34 -8.03 -6.62
CA ASP A 89 11.56 -7.38 -7.05
C ASP A 89 12.06 -6.30 -6.08
N LEU A 90 11.21 -5.80 -5.17
CA LEU A 90 11.58 -4.85 -4.13
C LEU A 90 12.09 -5.56 -2.85
N LEU A 91 11.73 -6.81 -2.60
CA LEU A 91 12.12 -7.56 -1.39
C LEU A 91 13.61 -7.47 -1.04
N PRO A 92 14.56 -7.60 -2.00
CA PRO A 92 15.99 -7.49 -1.70
C PRO A 92 16.44 -6.13 -1.17
N HIS A 93 15.59 -5.10 -1.30
CA HIS A 93 15.89 -3.72 -0.91
C HIS A 93 15.23 -3.30 0.41
N LEU A 94 14.40 -4.16 1.02
CA LEU A 94 13.64 -3.83 2.24
C LEU A 94 14.47 -3.74 3.52
N ASP A 95 15.69 -4.30 3.54
CA ASP A 95 16.58 -4.19 4.71
C ASP A 95 16.99 -2.73 4.98
N GLY A 96 17.01 -1.88 3.93
CA GLY A 96 17.32 -0.47 4.01
C GLY A 96 16.09 0.45 4.07
N LEU A 97 16.32 1.70 4.53
CA LEU A 97 15.31 2.75 4.51
C LEU A 97 14.75 3.02 3.11
N PRO A 98 15.57 3.12 2.03
CA PRO A 98 15.05 3.40 0.69
C PRO A 98 14.02 2.38 0.20
N GLY A 99 14.20 1.09 0.45
CA GLY A 99 13.22 0.07 0.08
C GLY A 99 11.89 0.19 0.84
N LYS A 100 11.97 0.51 2.14
CA LYS A 100 10.79 0.78 2.97
C LYS A 100 10.05 2.05 2.51
N GLU A 101 10.80 3.09 2.14
CA GLU A 101 10.22 4.32 1.57
C GLU A 101 9.48 4.02 0.26
N MET A 102 10.05 3.21 -0.63
CA MET A 102 9.38 2.81 -1.87
C MET A 102 8.08 2.05 -1.62
N MET A 103 8.03 1.19 -0.60
CA MET A 103 6.82 0.44 -0.26
C MET A 103 5.77 1.29 0.45
N LEU A 104 6.18 2.22 1.32
CA LEU A 104 5.27 2.95 2.21
C LEU A 104 4.87 4.32 1.66
N ALA A 105 5.78 5.00 0.98
CA ALA A 105 5.63 6.36 0.48
C ALA A 105 5.90 6.49 -1.02
N GLY A 106 6.20 5.39 -1.71
CA GLY A 106 6.27 5.36 -3.16
C GLY A 106 4.89 5.46 -3.78
N GLY A 107 4.73 6.33 -4.77
CA GLY A 107 3.48 6.51 -5.51
C GLY A 107 3.35 5.58 -6.72
N ASP A 108 2.29 5.80 -7.49
CA ASP A 108 1.98 5.15 -8.77
C ASP A 108 1.63 3.65 -8.71
N ASP A 109 1.36 3.08 -7.53
CA ASP A 109 0.94 1.67 -7.43
C ASP A 109 -0.52 1.46 -7.87
N TYR A 110 -1.41 2.45 -7.66
CA TYR A 110 -2.84 2.42 -8.00
C TYR A 110 -3.57 1.16 -7.50
N GLU A 111 -3.14 0.65 -6.36
CA GLU A 111 -3.88 -0.33 -5.58
C GLU A 111 -4.94 0.37 -4.71
N LEU A 112 -5.92 -0.37 -4.15
CA LEU A 112 -6.87 0.20 -3.20
C LEU A 112 -6.45 -0.06 -1.76
N CYS A 113 -6.45 1.01 -0.95
CA CYS A 113 -6.47 0.95 0.51
C CYS A 113 -7.91 1.18 0.98
N PHE A 114 -8.44 0.32 1.84
CA PHE A 114 -9.81 0.45 2.35
C PHE A 114 -9.94 -0.02 3.79
N THR A 115 -11.01 0.43 4.46
CA THR A 115 -11.36 -0.02 5.81
C THR A 115 -12.68 -0.79 5.77
N ALA A 116 -12.79 -1.83 6.58
CA ALA A 116 -14.02 -2.60 6.72
C ALA A 116 -14.11 -3.20 8.14
N PRO A 117 -15.33 -3.40 8.68
CA PRO A 117 -15.53 -4.13 9.92
C PRO A 117 -14.99 -5.56 9.84
N ALA A 118 -14.45 -6.08 10.94
CA ALA A 118 -13.93 -7.45 11.00
C ALA A 118 -14.98 -8.53 10.64
N SER A 119 -16.26 -8.24 10.82
CA SER A 119 -17.35 -9.13 10.41
C SER A 119 -17.42 -9.41 8.90
N TYR A 120 -16.80 -8.57 8.07
CA TYR A 120 -16.76 -8.74 6.62
C TYR A 120 -15.51 -9.48 6.13
N THR A 121 -14.62 -9.94 7.02
CA THR A 121 -13.37 -10.62 6.63
C THR A 121 -13.61 -11.76 5.65
N GLN A 122 -14.61 -12.61 5.90
CA GLN A 122 -14.91 -13.72 5.00
C GLN A 122 -15.38 -13.23 3.62
N ALA A 123 -16.27 -12.24 3.58
CA ALA A 123 -16.75 -11.68 2.31
C ALA A 123 -15.61 -11.04 1.51
N ILE A 124 -14.66 -10.38 2.18
CA ILE A 124 -13.47 -9.80 1.52
C ILE A 124 -12.57 -10.89 0.95
N ASN A 125 -12.37 -12.00 1.67
CA ASN A 125 -11.61 -13.14 1.18
C ASN A 125 -12.29 -13.81 -0.03
N ASP A 126 -13.61 -13.91 -0.02
CA ASP A 126 -14.38 -14.46 -1.15
C ASP A 126 -14.25 -13.55 -2.39
N ILE A 127 -14.28 -12.23 -2.22
CA ILE A 127 -14.02 -11.25 -3.28
C ILE A 127 -12.60 -11.42 -3.83
N ALA A 128 -11.59 -11.58 -2.97
CA ALA A 128 -10.21 -11.81 -3.38
C ALA A 128 -10.08 -13.03 -4.28
N LEU A 129 -10.74 -14.15 -3.92
CA LEU A 129 -10.77 -15.38 -4.71
C LEU A 129 -11.50 -15.17 -6.05
N GLN A 130 -12.65 -14.53 -6.03
CA GLN A 130 -13.45 -14.26 -7.23
C GLN A 130 -12.71 -13.39 -8.23
N LEU A 131 -12.06 -12.34 -7.77
CA LEU A 131 -11.32 -11.40 -8.61
C LEU A 131 -9.90 -11.87 -8.94
N LYS A 132 -9.41 -12.95 -8.31
CA LYS A 132 -8.03 -13.41 -8.38
C LYS A 132 -7.04 -12.29 -8.05
N LEU A 133 -7.40 -11.48 -7.08
CA LEU A 133 -6.64 -10.33 -6.62
C LEU A 133 -6.36 -10.49 -5.12
N PRO A 134 -5.10 -10.55 -4.68
CA PRO A 134 -4.78 -10.60 -3.26
C PRO A 134 -5.34 -9.38 -2.52
N LEU A 135 -6.02 -9.62 -1.41
CA LEU A 135 -6.48 -8.58 -0.47
C LEU A 135 -5.90 -8.92 0.89
N THR A 136 -5.13 -8.00 1.46
CA THR A 136 -4.37 -8.25 2.69
C THR A 136 -4.81 -7.30 3.80
N ALA A 137 -5.15 -7.86 4.97
CA ALA A 137 -5.36 -7.09 6.19
C ALA A 137 -4.00 -6.67 6.76
N ILE A 138 -3.69 -5.39 6.69
CA ILE A 138 -2.39 -4.85 7.12
C ILE A 138 -2.43 -4.18 8.49
N GLY A 139 -3.62 -3.95 9.05
CA GLY A 139 -3.75 -3.25 10.32
C GLY A 139 -5.18 -2.99 10.73
N GLU A 140 -5.36 -2.06 11.66
CA GLU A 140 -6.64 -1.74 12.28
C GLU A 140 -6.82 -0.24 12.47
N ILE A 141 -8.08 0.20 12.55
CA ILE A 141 -8.46 1.54 12.97
C ILE A 141 -8.56 1.56 14.50
N VAL A 142 -8.00 2.59 15.11
CA VAL A 142 -8.04 2.80 16.57
C VAL A 142 -8.46 4.22 16.89
N SER A 143 -8.84 4.48 18.16
CA SER A 143 -9.11 5.83 18.62
C SER A 143 -7.83 6.66 18.71
N GLY A 144 -7.93 7.96 18.41
CA GLY A 144 -6.80 8.89 18.39
C GLY A 144 -6.63 9.54 17.04
N SER A 145 -5.42 9.97 16.71
CA SER A 145 -5.10 10.60 15.43
C SER A 145 -3.75 10.11 14.90
N GLY A 146 -3.60 10.14 13.57
CA GLY A 146 -2.38 9.78 12.88
C GLY A 146 -2.20 8.28 12.62
N LEU A 147 -1.05 7.92 12.04
CA LEU A 147 -0.70 6.57 11.64
C LEU A 147 0.50 6.05 12.45
N ILE A 148 0.37 4.87 13.02
CA ILE A 148 1.43 4.15 13.72
C ILE A 148 1.83 2.94 12.88
N ILE A 149 3.11 2.88 12.52
CA ILE A 149 3.69 1.72 11.82
C ILE A 149 4.38 0.86 12.85
N LEU A 150 4.05 -0.43 12.89
CA LEU A 150 4.59 -1.40 13.82
C LEU A 150 5.56 -2.34 13.12
N ASP A 151 6.58 -2.80 13.87
CA ASP A 151 7.46 -3.90 13.44
C ASP A 151 6.81 -5.27 13.73
N ASP A 152 7.55 -6.35 13.44
CA ASP A 152 7.19 -7.75 13.68
C ASP A 152 6.98 -8.11 15.18
N ARG A 153 7.32 -7.19 16.09
CA ARG A 153 7.19 -7.33 17.55
C ARG A 153 6.22 -6.32 18.16
N ASP A 154 5.33 -5.78 17.34
CA ASP A 154 4.35 -4.75 17.75
C ASP A 154 4.98 -3.47 18.32
N ARG A 155 6.22 -3.14 17.98
CA ARG A 155 6.89 -1.92 18.44
C ARG A 155 6.75 -0.83 17.38
N PRO A 156 6.43 0.40 17.78
CA PRO A 156 6.36 1.53 16.86
C PRO A 156 7.71 1.77 16.16
N LEU A 157 7.65 1.90 14.84
CA LEU A 157 8.78 2.30 14.02
C LEU A 157 8.76 3.81 13.82
N ASN A 158 9.86 4.47 14.13
CA ASN A 158 10.02 5.90 13.86
C ASN A 158 10.64 6.08 12.46
N LEU A 159 9.79 6.03 11.43
CA LEU A 159 10.19 6.22 10.05
C LEU A 159 9.86 7.67 9.65
N HIS A 160 10.88 8.46 9.31
CA HIS A 160 10.69 9.80 8.75
C HIS A 160 10.39 9.69 7.25
N LEU A 161 9.18 9.22 6.93
CA LEU A 161 8.71 9.08 5.56
C LEU A 161 8.15 10.41 5.06
N LYS A 162 8.54 10.79 3.84
CA LYS A 162 7.91 11.90 3.11
C LYS A 162 7.02 11.29 2.04
N SER A 163 5.71 11.46 2.16
CA SER A 163 4.80 11.26 1.03
C SER A 163 5.11 12.28 -0.06
N PHE A 164 4.81 11.95 -1.30
CA PHE A 164 4.96 12.88 -2.40
C PHE A 164 3.97 14.05 -2.19
N ASP A 165 4.48 15.28 -2.23
CA ASP A 165 3.67 16.49 -2.14
C ASP A 165 3.78 17.26 -3.45
N HIS A 166 2.69 17.34 -4.20
CA HIS A 166 2.63 18.07 -5.47
C HIS A 166 2.74 19.59 -5.33
N PHE A 167 2.64 20.12 -4.10
CA PHE A 167 2.59 21.55 -3.81
C PHE A 167 3.73 22.02 -2.89
N ALA A 168 4.71 21.16 -2.57
CA ALA A 168 5.88 21.49 -1.74
C ALA A 168 7.03 22.09 -2.57
#